data_f5800249d0f25ab6441c2d5f1cb9b4fd
#
_entry.id   f5800249d0f25ab6441c2d5f1cb9b4fd
#
_cell.length_a   1.000
_cell.length_b   1.000
_cell.length_c   1.000
_cell.angle_alpha   90.00
_cell.angle_beta   90.00
_cell.angle_gamma   90.00
#
_symmetry.space_group_name_H-M   'P 1'
#
loop_
_entity.id
_entity.type
_entity.pdbx_description
1 polymer ?
#
loop_
_entity_poly.entity_id
_entity_poly.type
_entity_poly.pdbx_seq_one_letter_code
_entity_poly.pdbx_strand_id
1 'polypeptide(L)'
;MMEEWTAAFEGWMRANAAWVGPATFLVAFLESFPVVSIVVPSTALLLAFGALIGGGMVDPWPVLAACALGGVLGDAAGYWLARAIGPYAVRRRLPASCRRVYAWSVTVFRRWGWWAVFVGRFLGPMRAVTPLAAGVTGMRNRAFQSANILSAILWAPLVLMPGSIGGWLARELGQEPDPLLLAATAGGALLLWLSYLRLKPVLSDALKARR
;
A
#
# COMPACT_ATOMS: atom_id res chain seq x y z
N MET A 1 27.23 1.37 24.85
CA MET A 1 26.05 0.45 24.78
C MET A 1 25.08 0.82 23.67
N MET A 2 24.54 2.07 23.62
CA MET A 2 23.65 2.47 22.48
C MET A 2 24.40 2.54 21.15
N GLU A 3 25.60 3.10 21.12
CA GLU A 3 26.44 3.18 19.92
C GLU A 3 26.83 1.80 19.35
N GLU A 4 27.04 0.81 20.20
CA GLU A 4 27.35 -0.56 19.78
C GLU A 4 26.13 -1.24 19.13
N TRP A 5 24.93 -0.98 19.67
CA TRP A 5 23.69 -1.49 19.09
C TRP A 5 23.35 -0.84 17.74
N THR A 6 23.60 0.48 17.59
CA THR A 6 23.40 1.17 16.32
C THR A 6 24.39 0.69 15.26
N ALA A 7 25.66 0.56 15.60
CA ALA A 7 26.69 0.02 14.71
C ALA A 7 26.40 -1.44 14.29
N ALA A 8 25.97 -2.28 15.25
CA ALA A 8 25.58 -3.66 14.96
C ALA A 8 24.35 -3.73 14.05
N PHE A 9 23.35 -2.87 14.28
CA PHE A 9 22.15 -2.79 13.44
C PHE A 9 22.47 -2.30 12.03
N GLU A 10 23.30 -1.26 11.89
CA GLU A 10 23.77 -0.80 10.59
C GLU A 10 24.56 -1.87 9.84
N GLY A 11 25.48 -2.54 10.54
CA GLY A 11 26.24 -3.65 9.96
C GLY A 11 25.32 -4.78 9.48
N TRP A 12 24.31 -5.14 10.29
CA TRP A 12 23.32 -6.12 9.91
C TRP A 12 22.48 -5.67 8.72
N MET A 13 22.02 -4.40 8.72
CA MET A 13 21.25 -3.82 7.62
C MET A 13 22.04 -3.79 6.31
N ARG A 14 23.31 -3.38 6.34
CA ARG A 14 24.19 -3.40 5.16
C ARG A 14 24.44 -4.82 4.65
N ALA A 15 24.64 -5.78 5.55
CA ALA A 15 24.78 -7.19 5.19
C ALA A 15 23.48 -7.78 4.58
N ASN A 16 22.31 -7.26 4.98
CA ASN A 16 21.01 -7.73 4.55
C ASN A 16 20.29 -6.78 3.57
N ALA A 17 20.96 -5.74 3.06
CA ALA A 17 20.39 -4.76 2.14
C ALA A 17 19.75 -5.41 0.90
N ALA A 18 20.28 -6.53 0.44
CA ALA A 18 19.73 -7.32 -0.66
C ALA A 18 18.30 -7.83 -0.40
N TRP A 19 17.91 -8.01 0.88
CA TRP A 19 16.57 -8.48 1.24
C TRP A 19 15.52 -7.37 1.30
N VAL A 20 15.92 -6.09 1.34
CA VAL A 20 14.98 -4.96 1.38
C VAL A 20 14.12 -4.91 0.12
N GLY A 21 14.68 -5.17 -1.05
CA GLY A 21 13.93 -5.27 -2.30
C GLY A 21 12.85 -6.36 -2.26
N PRO A 22 13.20 -7.64 -2.04
CA PRO A 22 12.24 -8.73 -1.88
C PRO A 22 11.18 -8.49 -0.79
N ALA A 23 11.58 -7.93 0.35
CA ALA A 23 10.64 -7.58 1.43
C ALA A 23 9.67 -6.49 1.00
N THR A 24 10.16 -5.42 0.34
CA THR A 24 9.32 -4.35 -0.21
C THR A 24 8.34 -4.88 -1.25
N PHE A 25 8.81 -5.76 -2.14
CA PHE A 25 7.96 -6.43 -3.12
C PHE A 25 6.82 -7.19 -2.43
N LEU A 26 7.14 -8.03 -1.44
CA LEU A 26 6.15 -8.83 -0.72
C LEU A 26 5.12 -7.94 0.00
N VAL A 27 5.58 -6.90 0.70
CA VAL A 27 4.71 -5.95 1.40
C VAL A 27 3.80 -5.22 0.41
N ALA A 28 4.34 -4.70 -0.70
CA ALA A 28 3.57 -4.02 -1.72
C ALA A 28 2.57 -4.95 -2.43
N PHE A 29 2.94 -6.21 -2.65
CA PHE A 29 2.06 -7.25 -3.19
C PHE A 29 0.89 -7.52 -2.25
N LEU A 30 1.16 -7.77 -0.96
CA LEU A 30 0.13 -8.03 0.05
C LEU A 30 -0.78 -6.82 0.26
N GLU A 31 -0.22 -5.61 0.22
CA GLU A 31 -1.00 -4.37 0.31
C GLU A 31 -1.92 -4.17 -0.89
N SER A 32 -1.50 -4.58 -2.09
CA SER A 32 -2.30 -4.47 -3.31
C SER A 32 -3.27 -5.64 -3.49
N PHE A 33 -3.00 -6.78 -2.83
CA PHE A 33 -3.90 -7.93 -2.93
C PHE A 33 -5.22 -7.67 -2.16
N PRO A 34 -6.37 -7.76 -2.85
CA PRO A 34 -7.69 -7.53 -2.24
C PRO A 34 -7.90 -8.42 -1.01
N VAL A 35 -8.56 -7.88 0.03
CA VAL A 35 -8.83 -8.51 1.32
C VAL A 35 -7.62 -8.51 2.27
N VAL A 36 -6.41 -8.82 1.84
CA VAL A 36 -5.21 -8.81 2.70
C VAL A 36 -4.85 -7.39 3.10
N SER A 37 -4.99 -6.44 2.17
CA SER A 37 -4.74 -5.00 2.41
C SER A 37 -5.59 -4.37 3.52
N ILE A 38 -6.67 -5.03 3.93
CA ILE A 38 -7.56 -4.54 5.02
C ILE A 38 -6.98 -4.91 6.40
N VAL A 39 -6.15 -5.95 6.45
CA VAL A 39 -5.66 -6.54 7.71
C VAL A 39 -4.22 -6.11 8.02
N VAL A 40 -3.40 -5.91 7.00
CA VAL A 40 -1.96 -5.64 7.18
C VAL A 40 -1.69 -4.13 7.13
N PRO A 41 -1.08 -3.52 8.17
CA PRO A 41 -0.66 -2.11 8.16
C PRO A 41 0.63 -1.93 7.36
N SER A 42 0.58 -2.28 6.07
CA SER A 42 1.73 -2.29 5.15
C SER A 42 2.30 -0.89 4.88
N THR A 43 1.48 0.15 5.02
CA THR A 43 1.92 1.55 4.82
C THR A 43 3.08 1.92 5.75
N ALA A 44 3.04 1.48 7.02
CA ALA A 44 4.12 1.74 7.97
C ALA A 44 5.45 1.09 7.54
N LEU A 45 5.38 -0.15 7.02
CA LEU A 45 6.55 -0.86 6.50
C LEU A 45 7.12 -0.18 5.24
N LEU A 46 6.25 0.30 4.35
CA LEU A 46 6.69 1.04 3.15
C LEU A 46 7.35 2.37 3.51
N LEU A 47 6.83 3.08 4.53
CA LEU A 47 7.47 4.28 5.05
C LEU A 47 8.85 3.97 5.66
N ALA A 48 9.00 2.86 6.40
CA ALA A 48 10.28 2.42 6.94
C ALA A 48 11.28 2.09 5.82
N PHE A 49 10.86 1.39 4.76
CA PHE A 49 11.72 1.15 3.59
C PHE A 49 12.10 2.46 2.88
N GLY A 50 11.18 3.43 2.81
CA GLY A 50 11.49 4.78 2.36
C GLY A 50 12.57 5.46 3.21
N ALA A 51 12.48 5.35 4.55
CA ALA A 51 13.47 5.92 5.46
C ALA A 51 14.88 5.30 5.27
N LEU A 52 14.97 4.00 4.98
CA LEU A 52 16.24 3.35 4.64
C LEU A 52 16.86 3.91 3.34
N ILE A 53 16.02 4.24 2.34
CA ILE A 53 16.47 4.91 1.12
C ILE A 53 17.02 6.30 1.45
N GLY A 54 16.26 7.12 2.20
CA GLY A 54 16.64 8.49 2.56
C GLY A 54 17.88 8.55 3.44
N GLY A 55 18.05 7.60 4.35
CA GLY A 55 19.25 7.42 5.16
C GLY A 55 20.48 6.95 4.38
N GLY A 56 20.33 6.62 3.09
CA GLY A 56 21.44 6.16 2.23
C GLY A 56 21.90 4.73 2.54
N MET A 57 21.10 3.93 3.23
CA MET A 57 21.41 2.55 3.59
C MET A 57 21.17 1.56 2.45
N VAL A 58 20.27 1.90 1.52
CA VAL A 58 19.89 1.04 0.39
C VAL A 58 19.74 1.88 -0.88
N ASP A 59 20.04 1.25 -2.03
CA ASP A 59 19.83 1.86 -3.35
C ASP A 59 18.32 2.04 -3.60
N PRO A 60 17.85 3.24 -3.98
CA PRO A 60 16.44 3.52 -4.24
C PRO A 60 15.86 2.71 -5.42
N TRP A 61 16.65 2.44 -6.47
CA TRP A 61 16.13 1.86 -7.70
C TRP A 61 15.58 0.44 -7.56
N PRO A 62 16.31 -0.50 -6.92
CA PRO A 62 15.78 -1.85 -6.68
C PRO A 62 14.52 -1.83 -5.79
N VAL A 63 14.49 -0.96 -4.78
CA VAL A 63 13.36 -0.85 -3.84
C VAL A 63 12.13 -0.28 -4.54
N LEU A 64 12.30 0.79 -5.34
CA LEU A 64 11.22 1.38 -6.15
C LEU A 64 10.67 0.37 -7.17
N ALA A 65 11.56 -0.33 -7.89
CA ALA A 65 11.16 -1.35 -8.85
C ALA A 65 10.40 -2.50 -8.16
N ALA A 66 10.89 -2.98 -7.03
CA ALA A 66 10.27 -4.04 -6.25
C ALA A 66 8.88 -3.61 -5.73
N CYS A 67 8.77 -2.36 -5.23
CA CYS A 67 7.50 -1.78 -4.77
C CYS A 67 6.47 -1.70 -5.91
N ALA A 68 6.87 -1.17 -7.07
CA ALA A 68 6.00 -1.06 -8.24
C ALA A 68 5.57 -2.44 -8.75
N LEU A 69 6.51 -3.39 -8.88
CA LEU A 69 6.22 -4.76 -9.34
C LEU A 69 5.29 -5.50 -8.37
N GLY A 70 5.53 -5.40 -7.06
CA GLY A 70 4.66 -5.97 -6.05
C GLY A 70 3.24 -5.43 -6.16
N GLY A 71 3.10 -4.11 -6.30
CA GLY A 71 1.82 -3.44 -6.50
C GLY A 71 1.08 -3.87 -7.77
N VAL A 72 1.81 -3.97 -8.89
CA VAL A 72 1.24 -4.45 -10.18
C VAL A 72 0.76 -5.88 -10.08
N LEU A 73 1.58 -6.77 -9.52
CA LEU A 73 1.23 -8.19 -9.45
C LEU A 73 0.14 -8.48 -8.43
N GLY A 74 0.09 -7.74 -7.31
CA GLY A 74 -0.98 -7.85 -6.33
C GLY A 74 -2.35 -7.47 -6.91
N ASP A 75 -2.42 -6.34 -7.62
CA ASP A 75 -3.65 -5.90 -8.29
C ASP A 75 -4.02 -6.84 -9.45
N ALA A 76 -3.04 -7.30 -10.23
CA ALA A 76 -3.28 -8.24 -11.32
C ALA A 76 -3.86 -9.56 -10.80
N ALA A 77 -3.33 -10.08 -9.69
CA ALA A 77 -3.85 -11.29 -9.05
C ALA A 77 -5.31 -11.09 -8.59
N GLY A 78 -5.61 -9.94 -7.97
CA GLY A 78 -6.98 -9.58 -7.57
C GLY A 78 -7.94 -9.47 -8.76
N TYR A 79 -7.51 -8.84 -9.85
CA TYR A 79 -8.28 -8.72 -11.10
C TYR A 79 -8.61 -10.09 -11.69
N TRP A 80 -7.60 -10.96 -11.85
CA TRP A 80 -7.81 -12.30 -12.42
C TRP A 80 -8.67 -13.18 -11.52
N LEU A 81 -8.46 -13.11 -10.21
CA LEU A 81 -9.28 -13.83 -9.23
C LEU A 81 -10.75 -13.40 -9.35
N ALA A 82 -11.02 -12.11 -9.37
CA ALA A 82 -12.37 -11.57 -9.50
C ALA A 82 -13.04 -11.95 -10.82
N ARG A 83 -12.27 -11.97 -11.90
CA ARG A 83 -12.74 -12.39 -13.22
C ARG A 83 -13.10 -13.87 -13.27
N ALA A 84 -12.31 -14.72 -12.59
CA ALA A 84 -12.56 -16.17 -12.54
C ALA A 84 -13.76 -16.54 -11.67
N ILE A 85 -13.92 -15.91 -10.50
CA ILE A 85 -15.00 -16.27 -9.56
C ILE A 85 -16.32 -15.54 -9.79
N GLY A 86 -16.32 -14.48 -10.59
CA GLY A 86 -17.50 -13.75 -11.01
C GLY A 86 -18.10 -12.80 -9.95
N PRO A 87 -19.09 -11.97 -10.36
CA PRO A 87 -19.61 -10.86 -9.55
C PRO A 87 -20.32 -11.30 -8.27
N TYR A 88 -21.10 -12.38 -8.35
CA TYR A 88 -21.87 -12.87 -7.21
C TYR A 88 -20.97 -13.34 -6.07
N ALA A 89 -19.97 -14.15 -6.39
CA ALA A 89 -19.05 -14.71 -5.40
C ALA A 89 -18.14 -13.63 -4.78
N VAL A 90 -17.70 -12.65 -5.59
CA VAL A 90 -16.93 -11.50 -5.07
C VAL A 90 -17.78 -10.71 -4.07
N ARG A 91 -19.00 -10.35 -4.42
CA ARG A 91 -19.90 -9.59 -3.54
C ARG A 91 -20.18 -10.33 -2.22
N ARG A 92 -20.34 -11.66 -2.26
CA ARG A 92 -20.64 -12.47 -1.08
C ARG A 92 -19.45 -12.59 -0.13
N ARG A 93 -18.21 -12.63 -0.66
CA ARG A 93 -16.99 -12.78 0.13
C ARG A 93 -16.45 -11.46 0.69
N LEU A 94 -16.89 -10.33 0.16
CA LEU A 94 -16.46 -9.03 0.67
C LEU A 94 -17.08 -8.74 2.05
N PRO A 95 -16.29 -8.16 2.99
CA PRO A 95 -16.80 -7.63 4.24
C PRO A 95 -17.94 -6.63 4.01
N ALA A 96 -18.90 -6.57 4.92
CA ALA A 96 -20.07 -5.70 4.78
C ALA A 96 -19.70 -4.22 4.56
N SER A 97 -18.63 -3.76 5.21
CA SER A 97 -18.08 -2.41 5.06
C SER A 97 -17.60 -2.11 3.63
N CYS A 98 -17.10 -3.11 2.92
CA CYS A 98 -16.57 -2.95 1.57
C CYS A 98 -17.62 -3.10 0.46
N ARG A 99 -18.79 -3.67 0.77
CA ARG A 99 -19.85 -3.92 -0.25
C ARG A 99 -20.39 -2.65 -0.89
N ARG A 100 -20.54 -1.57 -0.11
CA ARG A 100 -20.99 -0.28 -0.63
C ARG A 100 -19.96 0.34 -1.57
N VAL A 101 -18.70 0.36 -1.16
CA VAL A 101 -17.59 0.87 -1.97
C VAL A 101 -17.44 0.04 -3.25
N TYR A 102 -17.56 -1.28 -3.15
CA TYR A 102 -17.54 -2.18 -4.30
C TYR A 102 -18.67 -1.88 -5.30
N ALA A 103 -19.93 -1.74 -4.83
CA ALA A 103 -21.07 -1.44 -5.70
C ALA A 103 -20.91 -0.09 -6.42
N TRP A 104 -20.42 0.92 -5.70
CA TRP A 104 -20.10 2.22 -6.27
C TRP A 104 -18.95 2.12 -7.28
N SER A 105 -17.88 1.39 -6.96
CA SER A 105 -16.76 1.15 -7.87
C SER A 105 -17.22 0.51 -9.18
N VAL A 106 -18.08 -0.51 -9.14
CA VAL A 106 -18.62 -1.15 -10.37
C VAL A 106 -19.33 -0.13 -11.26
N THR A 107 -20.08 0.81 -10.68
CA THR A 107 -20.75 1.89 -11.44
C THR A 107 -19.75 2.85 -12.05
N VAL A 108 -18.75 3.26 -11.29
CA VAL A 108 -17.67 4.15 -11.76
C VAL A 108 -16.86 3.48 -12.89
N PHE A 109 -16.54 2.18 -12.74
CA PHE A 109 -15.81 1.43 -13.76
C PHE A 109 -16.54 1.32 -15.10
N ARG A 110 -17.86 1.17 -15.08
CA ARG A 110 -18.69 1.17 -16.31
C ARG A 110 -18.64 2.51 -17.05
N ARG A 111 -18.45 3.63 -16.32
CA ARG A 111 -18.43 4.98 -16.87
C ARG A 111 -17.03 5.46 -17.26
N TRP A 112 -16.02 5.22 -16.42
CA TRP A 112 -14.69 5.80 -16.54
C TRP A 112 -13.61 4.80 -16.93
N GLY A 113 -13.89 3.48 -16.88
CA GLY A 113 -13.02 2.40 -17.36
C GLY A 113 -11.57 2.52 -16.89
N TRP A 114 -10.68 2.86 -17.82
CA TRP A 114 -9.24 2.97 -17.59
C TRP A 114 -8.88 3.98 -16.49
N TRP A 115 -9.51 5.15 -16.51
CA TRP A 115 -9.29 6.19 -15.51
C TRP A 115 -9.72 5.78 -14.11
N ALA A 116 -10.74 4.95 -13.99
CA ALA A 116 -11.18 4.42 -12.70
C ALA A 116 -10.13 3.51 -12.05
N VAL A 117 -9.37 2.74 -12.85
CA VAL A 117 -8.23 1.95 -12.35
C VAL A 117 -7.11 2.88 -11.90
N PHE A 118 -6.72 3.80 -12.78
CA PHE A 118 -5.59 4.69 -12.54
C PHE A 118 -5.79 5.55 -11.29
N VAL A 119 -6.90 6.28 -11.21
CA VAL A 119 -7.22 7.17 -10.08
C VAL A 119 -7.60 6.39 -8.83
N GLY A 120 -8.28 5.26 -8.99
CA GLY A 120 -8.73 4.41 -7.89
C GLY A 120 -7.61 3.93 -6.96
N ARG A 121 -6.38 3.78 -7.48
CA ARG A 121 -5.20 3.43 -6.70
C ARG A 121 -4.84 4.48 -5.64
N PHE A 122 -5.08 5.76 -5.93
CA PHE A 122 -4.78 6.88 -5.04
C PHE A 122 -5.91 7.20 -4.06
N LEU A 123 -7.08 6.63 -4.27
CA LEU A 123 -8.26 6.83 -3.43
C LEU A 123 -8.37 5.71 -2.38
N GLY A 124 -7.79 5.90 -1.20
CA GLY A 124 -7.72 4.99 -0.06
C GLY A 124 -8.64 3.75 -0.09
N PRO A 125 -9.94 3.86 0.25
CA PRO A 125 -10.83 2.68 0.28
C PRO A 125 -11.10 2.04 -1.10
N MET A 126 -10.97 2.81 -2.18
CA MET A 126 -11.19 2.29 -3.54
C MET A 126 -10.08 1.38 -4.00
N ARG A 127 -8.85 1.61 -3.55
CA ARG A 127 -7.70 0.83 -3.96
C ARG A 127 -7.91 -0.68 -3.79
N ALA A 128 -8.41 -1.10 -2.61
CA ALA A 128 -8.62 -2.52 -2.30
C ALA A 128 -9.72 -3.18 -3.17
N VAL A 129 -10.67 -2.40 -3.67
CA VAL A 129 -11.81 -2.94 -4.45
C VAL A 129 -11.67 -2.70 -5.95
N THR A 130 -10.77 -1.82 -6.37
CA THR A 130 -10.53 -1.47 -7.78
C THR A 130 -10.23 -2.69 -8.66
N PRO A 131 -9.25 -3.57 -8.35
CA PRO A 131 -8.98 -4.74 -9.18
C PRO A 131 -10.15 -5.72 -9.22
N LEU A 132 -10.87 -5.87 -8.10
CA LEU A 132 -12.08 -6.72 -8.06
C LEU A 132 -13.16 -6.17 -8.97
N ALA A 133 -13.44 -4.86 -8.90
CA ALA A 133 -14.45 -4.21 -9.73
C ALA A 133 -14.09 -4.30 -11.23
N ALA A 134 -12.83 -4.08 -11.59
CA ALA A 134 -12.35 -4.21 -12.96
C ALA A 134 -12.50 -5.65 -13.51
N GLY A 135 -12.15 -6.65 -12.68
CA GLY A 135 -12.27 -8.07 -13.05
C GLY A 135 -13.71 -8.48 -13.29
N VAL A 136 -14.61 -8.12 -12.37
CA VAL A 136 -16.03 -8.47 -12.42
C VAL A 136 -16.78 -7.76 -13.55
N THR A 137 -16.41 -6.51 -13.87
CA THR A 137 -17.01 -5.77 -14.99
C THR A 137 -16.56 -6.26 -16.36
N GLY A 138 -15.63 -7.23 -16.40
CA GLY A 138 -15.13 -7.79 -17.65
C GLY A 138 -14.23 -6.81 -18.43
N MET A 139 -13.62 -5.83 -17.74
CA MET A 139 -12.69 -4.90 -18.36
C MET A 139 -11.61 -5.64 -19.15
N ARG A 140 -11.25 -5.12 -20.34
CA ARG A 140 -10.20 -5.73 -21.17
C ARG A 140 -8.87 -5.76 -20.42
N ASN A 141 -8.20 -6.94 -20.40
CA ASN A 141 -6.94 -7.12 -19.67
C ASN A 141 -5.88 -6.06 -20.03
N ARG A 142 -5.71 -5.75 -21.31
CA ARG A 142 -4.73 -4.74 -21.76
C ARG A 142 -5.03 -3.35 -21.18
N ALA A 143 -6.30 -2.95 -21.13
CA ALA A 143 -6.72 -1.68 -20.57
C ALA A 143 -6.52 -1.64 -19.04
N PHE A 144 -6.80 -2.74 -18.35
CA PHE A 144 -6.52 -2.86 -16.91
C PHE A 144 -5.03 -2.79 -16.62
N GLN A 145 -4.22 -3.63 -17.30
CA GLN A 145 -2.78 -3.71 -17.02
C GLN A 145 -2.04 -2.42 -17.34
N SER A 146 -2.40 -1.72 -18.42
CA SER A 146 -1.78 -0.42 -18.74
C SER A 146 -2.06 0.62 -17.65
N ALA A 147 -3.30 0.73 -17.17
CA ALA A 147 -3.64 1.63 -16.06
C ALA A 147 -2.96 1.22 -14.75
N ASN A 148 -2.93 -0.10 -14.46
CA ASN A 148 -2.30 -0.68 -13.30
C ASN A 148 -0.79 -0.40 -13.26
N ILE A 149 -0.07 -0.65 -14.36
CA ILE A 149 1.38 -0.42 -14.45
C ILE A 149 1.70 1.07 -14.30
N LEU A 150 1.03 1.94 -15.06
CA LEU A 150 1.28 3.38 -15.00
C LEU A 150 0.97 3.97 -13.62
N SER A 151 -0.13 3.55 -13.01
CA SER A 151 -0.46 4.01 -11.65
C SER A 151 0.51 3.47 -10.60
N ALA A 152 1.04 2.25 -10.76
CA ALA A 152 2.02 1.67 -9.83
C ALA A 152 3.38 2.39 -9.89
N ILE A 153 3.84 2.75 -11.09
CA ILE A 153 5.09 3.50 -11.29
C ILE A 153 5.01 4.87 -10.59
N LEU A 154 3.85 5.53 -10.62
CA LEU A 154 3.65 6.80 -9.91
C LEU A 154 3.42 6.61 -8.41
N TRP A 155 2.75 5.53 -8.02
CA TRP A 155 2.40 5.26 -6.63
C TRP A 155 3.62 4.86 -5.79
N ALA A 156 4.53 4.04 -6.34
CA ALA A 156 5.68 3.55 -5.58
C ALA A 156 6.55 4.69 -5.01
N PRO A 157 6.98 5.69 -5.79
CA PRO A 157 7.71 6.82 -5.21
C PRO A 157 6.84 7.64 -4.24
N LEU A 158 5.55 7.83 -4.50
CA LEU A 158 4.68 8.61 -3.61
C LEU A 158 4.53 7.97 -2.22
N VAL A 159 4.49 6.65 -2.12
CA VAL A 159 4.34 5.97 -0.84
C VAL A 159 5.67 5.86 -0.08
N LEU A 160 6.79 5.78 -0.78
CA LEU A 160 8.13 5.71 -0.17
C LEU A 160 8.69 7.10 0.17
N MET A 161 8.27 8.15 -0.55
CA MET A 161 8.81 9.51 -0.43
C MET A 161 8.71 10.11 0.98
N PRO A 162 7.58 10.02 1.72
CA PRO A 162 7.52 10.60 3.07
C PRO A 162 8.55 9.96 4.01
N GLY A 163 8.74 8.64 3.93
CA GLY A 163 9.78 7.93 4.67
C GLY A 163 11.18 8.37 4.24
N SER A 164 11.41 8.50 2.92
CA SER A 164 12.70 8.93 2.37
C SER A 164 13.08 10.35 2.79
N ILE A 165 12.12 11.28 2.81
CA ILE A 165 12.35 12.64 3.32
C ILE A 165 12.72 12.59 4.81
N GLY A 166 12.01 11.78 5.61
CA GLY A 166 12.30 11.62 7.03
C GLY A 166 13.70 11.05 7.28
N GLY A 167 14.09 10.01 6.54
CA GLY A 167 15.43 9.40 6.64
C GLY A 167 16.55 10.34 6.19
N TRP A 168 16.34 11.10 5.12
CA TRP A 168 17.28 12.13 4.66
C TRP A 168 17.45 13.24 5.70
N LEU A 169 16.35 13.74 6.27
CA LEU A 169 16.40 14.79 7.29
C LEU A 169 17.12 14.31 8.56
N ALA A 170 16.86 13.10 9.02
CA ALA A 170 17.56 12.50 10.16
C ALA A 170 19.08 12.45 9.92
N ARG A 171 19.48 12.04 8.73
CA ARG A 171 20.90 12.01 8.32
C ARG A 171 21.53 13.41 8.31
N GLU A 172 20.86 14.42 7.74
CA GLU A 172 21.37 15.79 7.69
C GLU A 172 21.50 16.43 9.07
N LEU A 173 20.60 16.08 10.01
CA LEU A 173 20.67 16.56 11.40
C LEU A 173 21.69 15.79 12.26
N GLY A 174 22.49 14.90 11.66
CA GLY A 174 23.46 14.07 12.38
C GLY A 174 22.81 13.13 13.38
N GLN A 175 21.51 12.92 13.25
CA GLN A 175 20.81 11.91 14.02
C GLN A 175 21.00 10.58 13.30
N GLU A 176 21.75 9.68 13.93
CA GLU A 176 21.76 8.27 13.55
C GLU A 176 20.31 7.81 13.39
N PRO A 177 19.96 7.04 12.33
CA PRO A 177 18.61 6.51 12.17
C PRO A 177 18.29 5.61 13.35
N ASP A 178 17.75 6.21 14.40
CA ASP A 178 17.39 5.52 15.63
C ASP A 178 16.31 4.48 15.29
N PRO A 179 16.62 3.18 15.48
CA PRO A 179 15.64 2.11 15.26
C PRO A 179 14.37 2.32 16.11
N LEU A 180 14.48 3.05 17.24
CA LEU A 180 13.35 3.48 18.03
C LEU A 180 12.49 4.52 17.30
N LEU A 181 13.11 5.46 16.60
CA LEU A 181 12.38 6.48 15.80
C LEU A 181 11.67 5.83 14.60
N LEU A 182 12.33 4.87 13.94
CA LEU A 182 11.72 4.06 12.87
C LEU A 182 10.58 3.19 13.41
N ALA A 183 10.76 2.57 14.57
CA ALA A 183 9.71 1.80 15.25
C ALA A 183 8.59 2.72 15.77
N ALA A 184 8.91 3.92 16.28
CA ALA A 184 7.92 4.89 16.73
C ALA A 184 7.09 5.48 15.59
N THR A 185 7.70 5.77 14.43
CA THR A 185 6.97 6.22 13.23
C THR A 185 6.10 5.11 12.67
N ALA A 186 6.59 3.87 12.61
CA ALA A 186 5.81 2.70 12.23
C ALA A 186 4.68 2.41 13.25
N GLY A 187 4.98 2.50 14.54
CA GLY A 187 4.03 2.35 15.63
C GLY A 187 2.99 3.46 15.66
N GLY A 188 3.39 4.71 15.44
CA GLY A 188 2.50 5.87 15.32
C GLY A 188 1.55 5.75 14.13
N ALA A 189 2.05 5.33 12.98
CA ALA A 189 1.23 5.06 11.80
C ALA A 189 0.25 3.90 12.06
N LEU A 190 0.68 2.85 12.77
CA LEU A 190 -0.18 1.74 13.19
C LEU A 190 -1.27 2.21 14.15
N LEU A 191 -0.93 3.04 15.16
CA LEU A 191 -1.88 3.58 16.12
C LEU A 191 -2.89 4.52 15.45
N LEU A 192 -2.46 5.39 14.54
CA LEU A 192 -3.33 6.24 13.75
C LEU A 192 -4.29 5.40 12.89
N TRP A 193 -3.81 4.33 12.30
CA TRP A 193 -4.62 3.41 11.50
C TRP A 193 -5.63 2.63 12.36
N LEU A 194 -5.21 2.11 13.53
CA LEU A 194 -6.11 1.46 14.50
C LEU A 194 -7.15 2.43 15.05
N SER A 195 -6.76 3.68 15.32
CA SER A 195 -7.67 4.75 15.74
C SER A 195 -8.67 5.08 14.65
N TYR A 196 -8.23 5.17 13.38
CA TYR A 196 -9.11 5.34 12.23
C TYR A 196 -10.12 4.20 12.10
N LEU A 197 -9.69 2.94 12.28
CA LEU A 197 -10.59 1.78 12.26
C LEU A 197 -11.64 1.83 13.39
N ARG A 198 -11.27 2.32 14.58
CA ARG A 198 -12.20 2.49 15.71
C ARG A 198 -13.15 3.68 15.53
N LEU A 199 -12.68 4.79 14.94
CA LEU A 199 -13.52 5.96 14.68
C LEU A 199 -14.47 5.78 13.48
N LYS A 200 -14.09 4.97 12.51
CA LYS A 200 -14.87 4.74 11.29
C LYS A 200 -16.33 4.33 11.52
N PRO A 201 -16.67 3.36 12.42
CA PRO A 201 -18.06 3.04 12.72
C PRO A 201 -18.79 4.21 13.39
N VAL A 202 -18.15 4.91 14.33
CA VAL A 202 -18.74 6.06 15.04
C VAL A 202 -19.05 7.21 14.08
N LEU A 203 -18.13 7.53 13.16
CA LEU A 203 -18.33 8.53 12.11
C LEU A 203 -19.45 8.12 11.13
N SER A 204 -19.54 6.83 10.79
CA SER A 204 -20.59 6.34 9.88
C SER A 204 -21.99 6.44 10.50
N ASP A 205 -22.08 6.21 11.80
CA ASP A 205 -23.36 6.27 12.53
C ASP A 205 -23.77 7.72 12.83
N ALA A 206 -22.82 8.61 13.12
CA ALA A 206 -23.07 10.04 13.25
C ALA A 206 -23.54 10.70 11.93
N LEU A 207 -23.02 10.24 10.79
CA LEU A 207 -23.46 10.70 9.46
C LEU A 207 -24.84 10.15 9.06
N LYS A 208 -25.22 8.97 9.58
CA LYS A 208 -26.57 8.41 9.37
C LYS A 208 -27.63 9.09 10.24
N ALA A 209 -27.28 9.55 11.44
CA ALA A 209 -28.19 10.23 12.36
C ALA A 209 -28.53 11.67 11.92
N ARG A 210 -27.83 12.23 10.93
CA ARG A 210 -28.07 13.57 10.35
C ARG A 210 -28.89 13.55 9.04
N ARG A 211 -29.35 12.36 8.61
CA ARG A 211 -30.27 12.18 7.47
C ARG A 211 -31.62 11.64 7.94
#